data_85d9d33879b0bc6b120a0afc35bfe7f0
#
_entry.id   85d9d33879b0bc6b120a0afc35bfe7f0
#
_cell.length_a   1.000
_cell.length_b   1.000
_cell.length_c   1.000
_cell.angle_alpha   90.00
_cell.angle_beta   90.00
_cell.angle_gamma   90.00
#
_symmetry.space_group_name_H-M   'P 1'
#
loop_
_entity.id
_entity.type
_entity.pdbx_description
1 polymer ?
#
loop_
_entity_poly.entity_id
_entity_poly.type
_entity_poly.pdbx_seq_one_letter_code
_entity_poly.pdbx_strand_id
1 'polypeptide(L)'
;GLGDVYKRQTTALDVTIQAQILELIRNLQAEYHMSVIYITHDLGVVANVADRVAVMYAGQIVEVGKVDEIFYDARHPYTWALLSALPQLGVKGEALPTIDGTPPNLFNKIKGDAFAPRNRQALAIDFEEEPPYFEVSETHKAKTWYLDPRAPKIEPPKSVQQLRQKMRAHK
;
A
#
# COMPACT_ATOMS: atom_id res chain seq x y z
N GLY A 1 -0.05 36.89 3.62
CA GLY A 1 -1.43 36.48 3.48
C GLY A 1 -1.96 36.12 2.11
N LEU A 2 -1.43 36.62 0.99
CA LEU A 2 -1.95 36.31 -0.36
C LEU A 2 -1.45 34.98 -0.92
N GLY A 3 -0.34 34.45 -0.45
CA GLY A 3 0.22 33.18 -0.91
C GLY A 3 -0.54 31.93 -0.44
N ASP A 4 -1.21 31.98 0.71
CA ASP A 4 -1.95 30.84 1.26
C ASP A 4 -3.32 30.63 0.61
N VAL A 5 -3.93 31.70 0.08
CA VAL A 5 -5.20 31.60 -0.64
C VAL A 5 -5.00 30.93 -2.00
N TYR A 6 -3.90 31.23 -2.68
CA TYR A 6 -3.55 30.58 -3.96
C TYR A 6 -3.26 29.08 -3.82
N LYS A 7 -2.55 28.66 -2.77
CA LYS A 7 -2.28 27.22 -2.53
C LYS A 7 -3.55 26.42 -2.27
N ARG A 8 -4.54 26.98 -1.58
CA ARG A 8 -5.81 26.29 -1.30
C ARG A 8 -6.72 26.19 -2.53
N GLN A 9 -6.67 27.16 -3.43
CA GLN A 9 -7.46 27.11 -4.67
C GLN A 9 -6.86 26.13 -5.70
N THR A 10 -5.55 26.02 -5.79
CA THR A 10 -4.87 25.06 -6.68
C THR A 10 -5.12 23.60 -6.24
N THR A 11 -5.17 23.30 -4.93
CA THR A 11 -5.38 21.93 -4.43
C THR A 11 -6.76 21.39 -4.79
N ALA A 12 -7.82 22.20 -4.71
CA ALA A 12 -9.17 21.76 -5.10
C ALA A 12 -9.35 21.66 -6.62
N LEU A 13 -8.71 22.53 -7.38
CA LEU A 13 -8.67 22.49 -8.85
C LEU A 13 -7.91 21.26 -9.34
N ASP A 14 -6.80 20.91 -8.67
CA ASP A 14 -5.98 19.74 -8.97
C ASP A 14 -6.76 18.44 -8.82
N VAL A 15 -7.62 18.28 -7.80
CA VAL A 15 -8.44 17.07 -7.60
C VAL A 15 -9.45 16.87 -8.73
N THR A 16 -10.11 17.94 -9.18
CA THR A 16 -11.08 17.88 -10.28
C THR A 16 -10.39 17.56 -11.61
N ILE A 17 -9.26 18.19 -11.88
CA ILE A 17 -8.45 17.93 -13.07
C ILE A 17 -7.92 16.50 -13.05
N GLN A 18 -7.44 16.01 -11.91
CA GLN A 18 -6.99 14.64 -11.74
C GLN A 18 -8.09 13.63 -12.07
N ALA A 19 -9.32 13.84 -11.59
CA ALA A 19 -10.44 12.97 -11.89
C ALA A 19 -10.77 12.95 -13.40
N GLN A 20 -10.76 14.10 -14.06
CA GLN A 20 -10.97 14.20 -15.51
C GLN A 20 -9.88 13.50 -16.33
N ILE A 21 -8.62 13.63 -15.92
CA ILE A 21 -7.50 12.94 -16.57
C ILE A 21 -7.63 11.43 -16.42
N LEU A 22 -8.01 10.93 -15.24
CA LEU A 22 -8.21 9.49 -15.01
C LEU A 22 -9.35 8.94 -15.86
N GLU A 23 -10.43 9.69 -16.02
CA GLU A 23 -11.55 9.32 -16.89
C GLU A 23 -11.13 9.29 -18.36
N LEU A 24 -10.37 10.30 -18.82
CA LEU A 24 -9.82 10.32 -20.16
C LEU A 24 -8.92 9.11 -20.44
N ILE A 25 -8.02 8.78 -19.48
CA ILE A 25 -7.14 7.61 -19.63
C ILE A 25 -7.95 6.31 -19.71
N ARG A 26 -9.02 6.17 -18.90
CA ARG A 26 -9.91 5.01 -18.96
C ARG A 26 -10.59 4.87 -20.33
N ASN A 27 -11.07 5.98 -20.90
CA ASN A 27 -11.69 6.00 -22.22
C ASN A 27 -10.69 5.59 -23.30
N LEU A 28 -9.48 6.13 -23.26
CA LEU A 28 -8.39 5.75 -24.18
C LEU A 28 -7.99 4.28 -24.01
N GLN A 29 -7.93 3.78 -22.78
CA GLN A 29 -7.63 2.37 -22.50
C GLN A 29 -8.68 1.45 -23.12
N ALA A 30 -9.95 1.81 -23.01
CA ALA A 30 -11.04 1.03 -23.61
C ALA A 30 -11.04 1.09 -25.14
N GLU A 31 -10.79 2.28 -25.71
CA GLU A 31 -10.79 2.51 -27.15
C GLU A 31 -9.62 1.81 -27.85
N TYR A 32 -8.41 1.93 -27.28
CA TYR A 32 -7.17 1.42 -27.90
C TYR A 32 -6.71 0.09 -27.32
N HIS A 33 -7.43 -0.51 -26.39
CA HIS A 33 -7.09 -1.78 -25.72
C HIS A 33 -5.66 -1.78 -25.13
N MET A 34 -5.24 -0.64 -24.58
CA MET A 34 -3.90 -0.47 -24.04
C MET A 34 -3.81 -0.87 -22.56
N SER A 35 -2.62 -1.32 -22.14
CA SER A 35 -2.29 -1.45 -20.72
C SER A 35 -1.71 -0.15 -20.19
N VAL A 36 -2.10 0.25 -18.98
CA VAL A 36 -1.65 1.49 -18.34
C VAL A 36 -0.95 1.17 -17.02
N ILE A 37 0.21 1.77 -16.80
CA ILE A 37 0.93 1.70 -15.52
C ILE A 37 0.78 3.06 -14.84
N TYR A 38 0.14 3.06 -13.66
CA TYR A 38 0.03 4.22 -12.80
C TYR A 38 1.10 4.18 -11.71
N ILE A 39 1.90 5.24 -11.59
CA ILE A 39 2.85 5.41 -10.49
C ILE A 39 2.31 6.53 -9.61
N THR A 40 1.86 6.18 -8.41
CA THR A 40 1.21 7.12 -7.49
C THR A 40 1.39 6.68 -6.03
N HIS A 41 1.27 7.61 -5.11
CA HIS A 41 1.18 7.34 -3.68
C HIS A 41 -0.26 7.49 -3.16
N ASP A 42 -1.22 7.82 -4.03
CA ASP A 42 -2.62 8.00 -3.67
C ASP A 42 -3.37 6.68 -3.77
N LEU A 43 -3.62 6.05 -2.62
CA LEU A 43 -4.35 4.79 -2.52
C LEU A 43 -5.82 4.92 -2.97
N GLY A 44 -6.41 6.12 -2.88
CA GLY A 44 -7.76 6.39 -3.38
C GLY A 44 -7.82 6.30 -4.90
N VAL A 45 -6.82 6.84 -5.60
CA VAL A 45 -6.67 6.69 -7.05
C VAL A 45 -6.50 5.21 -7.40
N VAL A 46 -5.56 4.52 -6.74
CA VAL A 46 -5.28 3.10 -6.99
C VAL A 46 -6.54 2.26 -6.85
N ALA A 47 -7.33 2.45 -5.79
CA ALA A 47 -8.56 1.69 -5.54
C ALA A 47 -9.61 1.85 -6.65
N ASN A 48 -9.61 2.98 -7.35
CA ASN A 48 -10.60 3.30 -8.37
C ASN A 48 -10.19 2.93 -9.79
N VAL A 49 -8.88 2.86 -10.11
CA VAL A 49 -8.42 2.73 -11.49
C VAL A 49 -7.61 1.47 -11.77
N ALA A 50 -7.07 0.81 -10.74
CA ALA A 50 -6.15 -0.30 -10.92
C ALA A 50 -6.89 -1.65 -10.91
N ASP A 51 -6.50 -2.56 -11.80
CA ASP A 51 -6.88 -3.98 -11.74
C ASP A 51 -5.93 -4.74 -10.81
N ARG A 52 -4.63 -4.38 -10.87
CA ARG A 52 -3.57 -4.96 -10.08
C ARG A 52 -2.72 -3.89 -9.43
N VAL A 53 -2.18 -4.20 -8.27
CA VAL A 53 -1.35 -3.28 -7.48
C VAL A 53 -0.03 -3.95 -7.18
N ALA A 54 1.06 -3.21 -7.35
CA ALA A 54 2.39 -3.56 -6.86
C ALA A 54 2.80 -2.53 -5.82
N VAL A 55 2.91 -2.95 -4.57
CA VAL A 55 3.38 -2.10 -3.47
C VAL A 55 4.90 -2.11 -3.48
N MET A 56 5.49 -0.91 -3.54
CA MET A 56 6.93 -0.75 -3.62
C MET A 56 7.47 -0.08 -2.34
N TYR A 57 8.56 -0.60 -1.81
CA TYR A 57 9.31 -0.03 -0.70
C TYR A 57 10.81 -0.15 -0.95
N ALA A 58 11.56 0.93 -0.70
CA ALA A 58 13.02 0.95 -0.84
C ALA A 58 13.54 0.39 -2.20
N GLY A 59 12.84 0.71 -3.31
CA GLY A 59 13.21 0.27 -4.65
C GLY A 59 12.81 -1.18 -5.00
N GLN A 60 12.13 -1.88 -4.11
CA GLN A 60 11.69 -3.26 -4.32
C GLN A 60 10.18 -3.38 -4.28
N ILE A 61 9.60 -4.28 -5.08
CA ILE A 61 8.20 -4.68 -4.94
C ILE A 61 8.12 -5.64 -3.75
N VAL A 62 7.38 -5.24 -2.72
CA VAL A 62 7.22 -6.02 -1.49
C VAL A 62 5.92 -6.83 -1.47
N GLU A 63 4.92 -6.41 -2.22
CA GLU A 63 3.65 -7.13 -2.35
C GLU A 63 3.02 -6.82 -3.70
N VAL A 64 2.39 -7.81 -4.34
CA VAL A 64 1.70 -7.66 -5.62
C VAL A 64 0.48 -8.56 -5.66
N GLY A 65 -0.64 -8.02 -6.15
CA GLY A 65 -1.89 -8.76 -6.26
C GLY A 65 -2.96 -7.98 -7.03
N LYS A 66 -4.18 -8.52 -7.08
CA LYS A 66 -5.34 -7.75 -7.52
C LYS A 66 -5.64 -6.65 -6.51
N VAL A 67 -6.32 -5.59 -6.94
CA VAL A 67 -6.67 -4.48 -6.05
C VAL A 67 -7.38 -4.96 -4.78
N ASP A 68 -8.33 -5.87 -4.90
CA ASP A 68 -9.06 -6.42 -3.75
C ASP A 68 -8.15 -7.22 -2.80
N GLU A 69 -7.19 -7.98 -3.33
CA GLU A 69 -6.24 -8.75 -2.52
C GLU A 69 -5.35 -7.81 -1.70
N ILE A 70 -4.86 -6.73 -2.31
CA ILE A 70 -4.00 -5.75 -1.62
C ILE A 70 -4.78 -4.93 -0.59
N PHE A 71 -6.00 -4.49 -0.90
CA PHE A 71 -6.77 -3.67 0.03
C PHE A 71 -7.38 -4.48 1.17
N TYR A 72 -7.83 -5.70 0.92
CA TYR A 72 -8.60 -6.47 1.90
C TYR A 72 -7.88 -7.71 2.45
N ASP A 73 -6.80 -8.18 1.81
CA ASP A 73 -6.03 -9.34 2.27
C ASP A 73 -4.51 -9.12 2.23
N ALA A 74 -4.07 -7.85 2.39
CA ALA A 74 -2.66 -7.49 2.47
C ALA A 74 -1.87 -8.39 3.43
N ARG A 75 -0.64 -8.75 3.07
CA ARG A 75 0.21 -9.66 3.84
C ARG A 75 1.50 -9.00 4.33
N HIS A 76 2.01 -8.02 3.58
CA HIS A 76 3.26 -7.36 3.95
C HIS A 76 3.03 -6.28 5.03
N PRO A 77 3.89 -6.19 6.06
CA PRO A 77 3.76 -5.21 7.14
C PRO A 77 3.74 -3.75 6.66
N TYR A 78 4.50 -3.43 5.61
CA TYR A 78 4.47 -2.10 5.01
C TYR A 78 3.11 -1.77 4.38
N THR A 79 2.50 -2.72 3.68
CA THR A 79 1.15 -2.55 3.13
C THR A 79 0.11 -2.34 4.23
N TRP A 80 0.24 -3.06 5.35
CA TRP A 80 -0.60 -2.83 6.52
C TRP A 80 -0.46 -1.42 7.07
N ALA A 81 0.78 -0.92 7.15
CA ALA A 81 1.04 0.43 7.63
C ALA A 81 0.45 1.50 6.70
N LEU A 82 0.57 1.33 5.37
CA LEU A 82 -0.05 2.21 4.37
C LEU A 82 -1.58 2.22 4.49
N LEU A 83 -2.20 1.04 4.56
CA LEU A 83 -3.65 0.92 4.69
C LEU A 83 -4.15 1.50 6.01
N SER A 84 -3.42 1.28 7.12
CA SER A 84 -3.77 1.83 8.43
C SER A 84 -3.74 3.36 8.48
N ALA A 85 -2.96 4.01 7.62
CA ALA A 85 -2.86 5.46 7.51
C ALA A 85 -3.99 6.09 6.68
N LEU A 86 -4.90 5.28 6.10
CA LEU A 86 -6.04 5.80 5.34
C LEU A 86 -7.04 6.49 6.27
N PRO A 87 -7.43 7.76 5.99
CA PRO A 87 -8.37 8.51 6.84
C PRO A 87 -9.72 7.81 7.01
N GLN A 88 -10.16 7.07 6.00
CA GLN A 88 -11.44 6.33 6.02
C GLN A 88 -11.46 5.17 7.02
N LEU A 89 -10.30 4.75 7.50
CA LEU A 89 -10.12 3.67 8.47
C LEU A 89 -9.80 4.19 9.88
N GLY A 90 -9.55 5.49 10.00
CA GLY A 90 -9.32 6.14 11.28
C GLY A 90 -10.56 6.08 12.17
N VAL A 91 -10.39 5.81 13.45
CA VAL A 91 -11.44 5.99 14.45
C VAL A 91 -11.60 7.49 14.70
N LYS A 92 -12.84 7.97 14.66
CA LYS A 92 -13.12 9.39 14.88
C LYS A 92 -12.61 9.81 16.28
N GLY A 93 -11.64 10.73 16.29
CA GLY A 93 -11.03 11.23 17.54
C GLY A 93 -9.68 10.58 17.90
N GLU A 94 -9.22 9.57 17.17
CA GLU A 94 -7.87 9.02 17.33
C GLU A 94 -6.92 9.56 16.24
N ALA A 95 -5.65 9.76 16.61
CA ALA A 95 -4.62 10.10 15.63
C ALA A 95 -4.41 8.93 14.67
N LEU A 96 -4.29 9.24 13.37
CA LEU A 96 -3.95 8.22 12.37
C LEU A 96 -2.58 7.61 12.70
N PRO A 97 -2.45 6.29 12.59
CA PRO A 97 -1.16 5.62 12.79
C PRO A 97 -0.14 6.16 11.79
N THR A 98 1.02 6.55 12.28
CA THR A 98 2.17 6.95 11.47
C THR A 98 3.17 5.80 11.40
N ILE A 99 3.91 5.73 10.30
CA ILE A 99 5.00 4.76 10.16
C ILE A 99 6.23 5.38 10.84
N ASP A 100 6.66 4.78 11.95
CA ASP A 100 7.82 5.26 12.71
C ASP A 100 9.13 5.18 11.91
N GLY A 101 10.10 5.98 12.33
CA GLY A 101 11.44 5.99 11.78
C GLY A 101 11.56 6.58 10.36
N THR A 102 12.77 6.59 9.85
CA THR A 102 13.09 7.09 8.50
C THR A 102 13.24 5.94 7.50
N PRO A 103 12.89 6.16 6.22
CA PRO A 103 13.21 5.20 5.18
C PRO A 103 14.71 4.89 5.13
N PRO A 104 15.11 3.67 4.72
CA PRO A 104 16.52 3.32 4.65
C PRO A 104 17.26 4.16 3.62
N ASN A 105 18.55 4.39 3.88
CA ASN A 105 19.41 5.01 2.90
C ASN A 105 19.79 4.01 1.80
N LEU A 106 19.33 4.26 0.58
CA LEU A 106 19.51 3.37 -0.57
C LEU A 106 20.94 3.35 -1.13
N PHE A 107 21.83 4.25 -0.67
CA PHE A 107 23.25 4.19 -1.02
C PHE A 107 23.98 3.04 -0.31
N ASN A 108 23.43 2.55 0.79
CA ASN A 108 23.99 1.43 1.54
C ASN A 108 23.30 0.12 1.14
N LYS A 109 24.08 -0.97 1.11
CA LYS A 109 23.49 -2.30 0.93
C LYS A 109 22.59 -2.60 2.14
N ILE A 110 21.30 -2.79 1.87
CA ILE A 110 20.34 -3.20 2.90
C ILE A 110 20.54 -4.68 3.16
N LYS A 111 20.71 -5.06 4.43
CA LYS A 111 20.72 -6.44 4.88
C LYS A 111 19.32 -6.79 5.38
N GLY A 112 18.80 -7.94 4.96
CA GLY A 112 17.46 -8.37 5.35
C GLY A 112 16.32 -7.61 4.67
N ASP A 113 15.19 -7.56 5.35
CA ASP A 113 14.01 -6.80 4.89
C ASP A 113 14.22 -5.29 5.12
N ALA A 114 14.10 -4.52 4.05
CA ALA A 114 14.25 -3.07 4.10
C ALA A 114 13.27 -2.38 5.06
N PHE A 115 12.11 -2.98 5.33
CA PHE A 115 11.11 -2.45 6.24
C PHE A 115 11.31 -2.88 7.70
N ALA A 116 12.13 -3.88 7.99
CA ALA A 116 12.36 -4.40 9.34
C ALA A 116 12.63 -3.32 10.40
N PRO A 117 13.49 -2.30 10.17
CA PRO A 117 13.75 -1.27 11.17
C PRO A 117 12.54 -0.40 11.55
N ARG A 118 11.51 -0.41 10.72
CA ARG A 118 10.27 0.36 10.91
C ARG A 118 9.07 -0.51 11.27
N ASN A 119 9.28 -1.81 11.32
CA ASN A 119 8.27 -2.79 11.65
C ASN A 119 8.36 -3.16 13.13
N ARG A 120 7.39 -2.71 13.93
CA ARG A 120 7.35 -2.98 15.38
C ARG A 120 7.25 -4.47 15.73
N GLN A 121 6.86 -5.31 14.79
CA GLN A 121 6.68 -6.76 14.94
C GLN A 121 7.73 -7.54 14.12
N ALA A 122 8.86 -6.89 13.74
CA ALA A 122 9.90 -7.53 12.96
C ALA A 122 10.44 -8.77 13.69
N LEU A 123 10.67 -9.83 12.92
CA LEU A 123 11.33 -11.04 13.38
C LEU A 123 12.84 -10.85 13.33
N ALA A 124 13.59 -11.62 14.12
CA ALA A 124 15.07 -11.56 14.09
C ALA A 124 15.63 -11.80 12.67
N ILE A 125 15.04 -12.73 11.93
CA ILE A 125 15.42 -13.05 10.56
C ILE A 125 15.22 -11.89 9.58
N ASP A 126 14.24 -11.01 9.81
CA ASP A 126 14.01 -9.83 8.96
C ASP A 126 15.23 -8.90 8.92
N PHE A 127 16.10 -8.92 9.94
CA PHE A 127 17.34 -8.13 9.98
C PHE A 127 18.55 -8.83 9.35
N GLU A 128 18.43 -10.12 9.09
CA GLU A 128 19.54 -10.95 8.63
C GLU A 128 19.42 -11.35 7.17
N GLU A 129 18.22 -11.77 6.76
CA GLU A 129 17.96 -12.33 5.44
C GLU A 129 16.76 -11.65 4.77
N GLU A 130 16.92 -11.35 3.50
CA GLU A 130 15.86 -10.80 2.68
C GLU A 130 14.78 -11.88 2.46
N PRO A 131 13.49 -11.61 2.77
CA PRO A 131 12.44 -12.59 2.58
C PRO A 131 12.23 -12.90 1.10
N PRO A 132 12.01 -14.16 0.72
CA PRO A 132 11.58 -14.51 -0.62
C PRO A 132 10.12 -14.08 -0.86
N TYR A 133 9.66 -14.17 -2.10
CA TYR A 133 8.23 -14.08 -2.37
C TYR A 133 7.52 -15.37 -1.96
N PHE A 134 6.52 -15.23 -1.12
CA PHE A 134 5.57 -16.29 -0.81
C PHE A 134 4.29 -16.08 -1.62
N GLU A 135 3.77 -17.15 -2.20
CA GLU A 135 2.50 -17.16 -2.90
C GLU A 135 1.35 -17.25 -1.90
N VAL A 136 0.46 -16.25 -1.93
CA VAL A 136 -0.75 -16.21 -1.10
C VAL A 136 -1.93 -16.76 -1.89
N SER A 137 -1.99 -16.42 -3.18
CA SER A 137 -2.93 -16.94 -4.16
C SER A 137 -2.24 -16.99 -5.53
N GLU A 138 -2.95 -17.46 -6.54
CA GLU A 138 -2.49 -17.47 -7.92
C GLU A 138 -2.06 -16.10 -8.44
N THR A 139 -2.67 -15.03 -7.93
CA THR A 139 -2.43 -13.64 -8.35
C THR A 139 -1.75 -12.77 -7.30
N HIS A 140 -1.62 -13.27 -6.05
CA HIS A 140 -1.14 -12.51 -4.90
C HIS A 140 0.16 -13.11 -4.34
N LYS A 141 1.19 -12.28 -4.24
CA LYS A 141 2.50 -12.62 -3.66
C LYS A 141 2.93 -11.54 -2.70
N ALA A 142 3.59 -11.93 -1.62
CA ALA A 142 4.17 -10.99 -0.67
C ALA A 142 5.57 -11.45 -0.23
N LYS A 143 6.44 -10.48 -0.01
CA LYS A 143 7.84 -10.65 0.33
C LYS A 143 8.02 -10.42 1.82
N THR A 144 7.61 -11.38 2.64
CA THR A 144 7.66 -11.29 4.10
C THR A 144 7.81 -12.66 4.75
N TRP A 145 8.68 -12.75 5.75
CA TRP A 145 8.87 -13.95 6.55
C TRP A 145 7.63 -14.36 7.36
N TYR A 146 6.64 -13.48 7.53
CA TYR A 146 5.38 -13.81 8.19
C TYR A 146 4.58 -14.93 7.50
N LEU A 147 4.89 -15.20 6.25
CA LEU A 147 4.26 -16.27 5.45
C LEU A 147 5.03 -17.59 5.49
N ASP A 148 6.21 -17.62 6.10
CA ASP A 148 6.94 -18.88 6.32
C ASP A 148 6.13 -19.75 7.31
N PRO A 149 5.94 -21.04 7.03
CA PRO A 149 5.19 -21.95 7.91
C PRO A 149 5.74 -22.05 9.34
N ARG A 150 7.00 -21.70 9.55
CA ARG A 150 7.68 -21.71 10.86
C ARG A 150 7.51 -20.39 11.62
N ALA A 151 7.03 -19.34 10.94
CA ALA A 151 6.87 -18.04 11.57
C ALA A 151 5.74 -18.05 12.61
N PRO A 152 5.84 -17.25 13.67
CA PRO A 152 4.74 -17.06 14.60
C PRO A 152 3.56 -16.40 13.87
N LYS A 153 2.34 -16.71 14.31
CA LYS A 153 1.15 -16.02 13.80
C LYS A 153 1.20 -14.54 14.22
N ILE A 154 1.32 -13.67 13.25
CA ILE A 154 1.30 -12.22 13.45
C ILE A 154 0.01 -11.68 12.84
N GLU A 155 -0.77 -11.01 13.68
CA GLU A 155 -2.04 -10.42 13.27
C GLU A 155 -1.82 -9.01 12.71
N PRO A 156 -2.50 -8.66 11.61
CA PRO A 156 -2.46 -7.30 11.10
C PRO A 156 -3.10 -6.32 12.09
N PRO A 157 -2.81 -5.02 11.99
CA PRO A 157 -3.45 -3.99 12.79
C PRO A 157 -4.99 -4.06 12.74
N LYS A 158 -5.67 -3.65 13.81
CA LYS A 158 -7.14 -3.70 13.91
C LYS A 158 -7.85 -3.03 12.73
N SER A 159 -7.33 -1.90 12.24
CA SER A 159 -7.83 -1.20 11.06
C SER A 159 -7.84 -2.08 9.81
N VAL A 160 -6.77 -2.83 9.58
CA VAL A 160 -6.66 -3.76 8.44
C VAL A 160 -7.57 -4.97 8.64
N GLN A 161 -7.71 -5.48 9.87
CA GLN A 161 -8.65 -6.57 10.18
C GLN A 161 -10.10 -6.17 9.88
N GLN A 162 -10.49 -4.93 10.20
CA GLN A 162 -11.81 -4.40 9.88
C GLN A 162 -12.08 -4.32 8.38
N LEU A 163 -11.08 -3.97 7.56
CA LEU A 163 -11.19 -4.03 6.09
C LEU A 163 -11.49 -5.46 5.61
N ARG A 164 -10.75 -6.43 6.12
CA ARG A 164 -10.97 -7.86 5.79
C ARG A 164 -12.38 -8.32 6.15
N GLN A 165 -12.91 -7.87 7.28
CA GLN A 165 -14.28 -8.21 7.70
C GLN A 165 -15.33 -7.60 6.76
N LYS A 166 -15.16 -6.35 6.34
CA LYS A 166 -16.06 -5.68 5.39
C LYS A 166 -16.15 -6.43 4.07
N MET A 167 -15.03 -6.92 3.53
CA MET A 167 -15.04 -7.70 2.30
C MET A 167 -15.79 -9.03 2.43
N ARG A 168 -15.65 -9.71 3.59
CA ARG A 168 -16.36 -10.97 3.84
C ARG A 168 -17.86 -10.81 3.97
N ALA A 169 -18.32 -9.62 4.38
CA ALA A 169 -19.73 -9.31 4.51
C ALA A 169 -20.41 -8.91 3.18
N HIS A 170 -19.63 -8.66 2.11
CA HIS A 170 -20.11 -8.26 0.79
C HIS A 170 -19.99 -9.37 -0.27
N LYS A 171 -19.50 -10.56 0.12
CA LYS A 171 -19.54 -11.80 -0.64
C LYS A 171 -20.65 -12.71 -0.16
#